data_9a581b3d23ab9bab7d1606aa0425b442
#
_entry.id   9a581b3d23ab9bab7d1606aa0425b442
#
_cell.length_a   1.000
_cell.length_b   1.000
_cell.length_c   1.000
_cell.angle_alpha   90.00
_cell.angle_beta   90.00
_cell.angle_gamma   90.00
#
_symmetry.space_group_name_H-M   'P 1'
#
loop_
_entity.id
_entity.type
_entity.pdbx_description
1 polymer ?
#
loop_
_entity_poly.entity_id
_entity_poly.type
_entity_poly.pdbx_seq_one_letter_code
_entity_poly.pdbx_strand_id
1 'polypeptide(L)'
;MNKFNYGIRIPIANNVVIPVNKIGRGDVVVFAYPENESVSFIKRIVALPGDTIEYRDKKLTINCQPVPKTPKGNDEYIENTPMGQVNMQPIVLEEKLGVHTYPVYQLPQAPTFSPQVVRPKVLQEAACQYEGNVAFTCKVPAGHYFAMGDNRDNSDDSRYWGFVPDKNIVGKAF
;
A
#
# COMPACT_ATOMS: atom_id res chain seq x y z
N MET A 1 -21.38 3.31 -5.05
CA MET A 1 -21.24 2.37 -3.90
C MET A 1 -19.99 1.56 -4.15
N ASN A 2 -18.85 2.05 -3.63
CA ASN A 2 -17.51 1.55 -3.98
C ASN A 2 -17.22 0.26 -3.21
N LYS A 3 -17.14 -0.85 -3.94
CA LYS A 3 -16.71 -2.15 -3.40
C LYS A 3 -15.23 -2.40 -3.71
N PHE A 4 -14.34 -1.56 -3.20
CA PHE A 4 -12.94 -1.94 -3.05
C PHE A 4 -12.69 -2.54 -1.66
N ASN A 5 -13.57 -3.40 -1.21
CA ASN A 5 -13.44 -4.12 0.06
C ASN A 5 -13.00 -5.56 -0.19
N TYR A 6 -11.75 -5.76 -0.60
CA TYR A 6 -11.09 -7.03 -0.30
C TYR A 6 -10.40 -6.91 1.07
N GLY A 7 -11.22 -6.70 2.11
CA GLY A 7 -10.84 -7.08 3.45
C GLY A 7 -10.84 -8.61 3.49
N ILE A 8 -9.67 -9.22 3.40
CA ILE A 8 -9.54 -10.64 3.72
C ILE A 8 -9.92 -10.75 5.20
N ARG A 9 -11.12 -11.24 5.48
CA ARG A 9 -11.46 -11.71 6.82
C ARG A 9 -10.62 -12.96 7.06
N ILE A 10 -9.46 -12.78 7.72
CA ILE A 10 -8.69 -13.91 8.20
C ILE A 10 -9.42 -14.38 9.44
N PRO A 11 -10.03 -15.60 9.46
CA PRO A 11 -10.36 -16.23 10.70
C PRO A 11 -9.06 -16.39 11.48
N ILE A 12 -9.04 -15.97 12.74
CA ILE A 12 -7.88 -16.01 13.65
C ILE A 12 -7.61 -17.47 14.05
N ALA A 13 -7.43 -18.36 13.10
CA ALA A 13 -7.05 -19.74 13.34
C ALA A 13 -6.08 -20.15 12.23
N ASN A 14 -4.81 -20.24 12.55
CA ASN A 14 -3.69 -20.81 11.82
C ASN A 14 -2.75 -19.90 11.02
N ASN A 15 -2.83 -18.59 11.08
CA ASN A 15 -1.68 -17.78 10.66
C ASN A 15 -0.86 -17.42 11.90
N VAL A 16 0.40 -17.83 11.92
CA VAL A 16 1.34 -17.49 12.99
C VAL A 16 1.60 -16.00 12.93
N VAL A 17 0.81 -15.22 13.67
CA VAL A 17 1.08 -13.81 13.90
C VAL A 17 2.09 -13.74 15.04
N ILE A 18 3.32 -13.41 14.73
CA ILE A 18 4.36 -13.24 15.76
C ILE A 18 4.27 -11.80 16.27
N PRO A 19 4.12 -11.57 17.59
CA PRO A 19 4.23 -10.25 18.18
C PRO A 19 5.55 -9.61 17.76
N VAL A 20 5.50 -8.37 17.23
CA VAL A 20 6.67 -7.80 16.56
C VAL A 20 7.34 -6.78 17.44
N ASN A 21 8.59 -7.02 17.79
CA ASN A 21 9.41 -6.04 18.50
C ASN A 21 9.90 -4.89 17.59
N LYS A 22 9.91 -5.07 16.26
CA LYS A 22 10.34 -4.03 15.31
C LYS A 22 9.82 -4.30 13.90
N ILE A 23 9.14 -3.32 13.32
CA ILE A 23 8.72 -3.31 11.91
C ILE A 23 9.81 -2.64 11.08
N GLY A 24 10.16 -3.27 9.96
CA GLY A 24 11.10 -2.75 8.98
C GLY A 24 10.42 -2.36 7.66
N ARG A 25 11.14 -1.61 6.82
CA ARG A 25 10.70 -1.38 5.44
C ARG A 25 10.72 -2.69 4.66
N GLY A 26 9.65 -2.94 3.92
CA GLY A 26 9.45 -4.16 3.15
C GLY A 26 8.73 -5.28 3.90
N ASP A 27 8.53 -5.18 5.22
CA ASP A 27 7.74 -6.15 5.98
C ASP A 27 6.27 -6.13 5.53
N VAL A 28 5.68 -7.31 5.36
CA VAL A 28 4.23 -7.46 5.21
C VAL A 28 3.61 -7.55 6.60
N VAL A 29 2.61 -6.73 6.86
CA VAL A 29 1.96 -6.68 8.18
C VAL A 29 0.45 -6.86 8.08
N VAL A 30 -0.11 -7.46 9.13
CA VAL A 30 -1.54 -7.47 9.43
C VAL A 30 -1.80 -6.34 10.41
N PHE A 31 -2.80 -5.52 10.13
CA PHE A 31 -3.21 -4.43 11.01
C PHE A 31 -4.71 -4.19 10.96
N ALA A 32 -5.26 -3.64 12.04
CA ALA A 32 -6.63 -3.16 12.08
C ALA A 32 -6.74 -1.89 11.23
N TYR A 33 -7.71 -1.85 10.30
CA TYR A 33 -7.90 -0.73 9.39
C TYR A 33 -8.23 0.56 10.18
N PRO A 34 -7.48 1.66 10.00
CA PRO A 34 -7.62 2.83 10.86
C PRO A 34 -8.98 3.53 10.84
N GLU A 35 -9.76 3.37 9.75
CA GLU A 35 -11.11 3.94 9.66
C GLU A 35 -12.21 2.99 10.16
N ASN A 36 -11.89 1.70 10.30
CA ASN A 36 -12.77 0.69 10.85
C ASN A 36 -11.96 -0.46 11.44
N GLU A 37 -11.62 -0.37 12.71
CA GLU A 37 -10.75 -1.34 13.40
C GLU A 37 -11.32 -2.76 13.48
N SER A 38 -12.61 -2.97 13.15
CA SER A 38 -13.19 -4.32 13.02
C SER A 38 -12.75 -5.06 11.75
N VAL A 39 -12.09 -4.36 10.82
CA VAL A 39 -11.58 -4.91 9.56
C VAL A 39 -10.06 -5.00 9.62
N SER A 40 -9.51 -6.16 9.27
CA SER A 40 -8.06 -6.34 9.17
C SER A 40 -7.60 -6.22 7.73
N PHE A 41 -6.49 -5.51 7.53
CA PHE A 41 -5.78 -5.39 6.26
C PHE A 41 -4.43 -6.09 6.34
N ILE A 42 -3.97 -6.59 5.18
CA ILE A 42 -2.61 -7.05 4.96
C ILE A 42 -1.99 -6.16 3.90
N LYS A 43 -0.92 -5.45 4.24
CA LYS A 43 -0.18 -4.60 3.31
C LYS A 43 1.31 -4.64 3.63
N ARG A 44 2.12 -4.17 2.68
CA ARG A 44 3.56 -4.00 2.88
C ARG A 44 3.87 -2.63 3.44
N ILE A 45 4.68 -2.57 4.50
CA ILE A 45 5.19 -1.31 5.05
C ILE A 45 6.30 -0.79 4.13
N VAL A 46 6.05 0.35 3.49
CA VAL A 46 7.02 0.97 2.58
C VAL A 46 7.80 2.10 3.23
N ALA A 47 7.20 2.79 4.21
CA ALA A 47 7.90 3.83 4.94
C ALA A 47 7.59 3.77 6.45
N LEU A 48 8.61 4.13 7.26
CA LEU A 48 8.63 4.08 8.72
C LEU A 48 8.38 5.47 9.32
N PRO A 49 8.09 5.57 10.63
CA PRO A 49 7.99 6.86 11.32
C PRO A 49 9.18 7.76 11.02
N GLY A 50 8.91 9.00 10.61
CA GLY A 50 9.92 9.97 10.25
C GLY A 50 10.44 9.91 8.81
N ASP A 51 10.08 8.92 8.02
CA ASP A 51 10.44 8.88 6.60
C ASP A 51 9.66 9.92 5.79
N THR A 52 10.28 10.37 4.70
CA THR A 52 9.60 11.08 3.62
C THR A 52 9.42 10.10 2.46
N ILE A 53 8.18 9.87 2.07
CA ILE A 53 7.83 9.05 0.91
C ILE A 53 7.37 9.95 -0.22
N GLU A 54 7.87 9.71 -1.42
CA GLU A 54 7.36 10.25 -2.67
C GLU A 54 6.96 9.10 -3.61
N TYR A 55 5.80 9.24 -4.23
CA TYR A 55 5.36 8.33 -5.29
C TYR A 55 4.98 9.16 -6.51
N ARG A 56 5.86 9.14 -7.52
CA ARG A 56 5.75 9.94 -8.73
C ARG A 56 5.85 9.05 -9.95
N ASP A 57 4.93 9.16 -10.88
CA ASP A 57 4.90 8.35 -12.12
C ASP A 57 5.11 6.85 -11.82
N LYS A 58 4.42 6.36 -10.78
CA LYS A 58 4.52 4.98 -10.27
C LYS A 58 5.89 4.56 -9.75
N LYS A 59 6.80 5.50 -9.53
CA LYS A 59 8.11 5.27 -8.91
C LYS A 59 8.10 5.69 -7.46
N LEU A 60 8.62 4.82 -6.61
CA LEU A 60 8.71 5.03 -5.17
C LEU A 60 10.09 5.59 -4.81
N THR A 61 10.09 6.64 -3.99
CA THR A 61 11.30 7.24 -3.42
C THR A 61 11.11 7.37 -1.91
N ILE A 62 12.11 6.97 -1.13
CA ILE A 62 12.09 7.07 0.34
C ILE A 62 13.31 7.88 0.78
N ASN A 63 13.10 8.96 1.51
CA ASN A 63 14.18 9.86 1.97
C ASN A 63 15.11 10.28 0.84
N CYS A 64 14.54 10.70 -0.30
CA CYS A 64 15.26 11.07 -1.52
C CYS A 64 16.06 9.94 -2.19
N GLN A 65 15.89 8.69 -1.75
CA GLN A 65 16.52 7.52 -2.37
C GLN A 65 15.49 6.76 -3.21
N PRO A 66 15.67 6.63 -4.52
CA PRO A 66 14.81 5.83 -5.37
C PRO A 66 14.81 4.36 -4.93
N VAL A 67 13.64 3.76 -4.87
CA VAL A 67 13.49 2.32 -4.63
C VAL A 67 13.69 1.59 -5.95
N PRO A 68 14.73 0.72 -6.06
CA PRO A 68 15.02 0.00 -7.29
C PRO A 68 13.86 -0.89 -7.73
N LYS A 69 13.57 -0.85 -9.02
CA LYS A 69 12.50 -1.63 -9.62
C LYS A 69 12.94 -2.14 -10.99
N THR A 70 12.84 -3.45 -11.22
CA THR A 70 13.26 -4.12 -12.47
C THR A 70 12.11 -4.89 -13.10
N PRO A 71 11.90 -4.80 -14.42
CA PRO A 71 10.88 -5.58 -15.12
C PRO A 71 11.13 -7.09 -14.99
N LYS A 72 10.06 -7.87 -14.77
CA LYS A 72 10.09 -9.35 -14.74
C LYS A 72 9.22 -9.99 -15.82
N GLY A 73 8.26 -9.25 -16.37
CA GLY A 73 7.35 -9.74 -17.40
C GLY A 73 5.96 -9.17 -17.26
N ASN A 74 5.00 -9.89 -17.83
CA ASN A 74 3.58 -9.57 -17.72
C ASN A 74 2.87 -10.71 -17.01
N ASP A 75 1.72 -10.41 -16.44
CA ASP A 75 0.82 -11.36 -15.81
C ASP A 75 -0.61 -11.08 -16.28
N GLU A 76 -1.52 -11.99 -16.01
CA GLU A 76 -2.94 -11.78 -16.26
C GLU A 76 -3.77 -12.37 -15.12
N TYR A 77 -4.82 -11.68 -14.74
CA TYR A 77 -5.81 -12.20 -13.78
C TYR A 77 -7.19 -11.65 -14.07
N ILE A 78 -8.22 -12.38 -13.64
CA ILE A 78 -9.61 -11.96 -13.79
C ILE A 78 -10.05 -11.21 -12.53
N GLU A 79 -10.52 -9.99 -12.71
CA GLU A 79 -11.15 -9.21 -11.66
C GLU A 79 -12.67 -9.26 -11.80
N ASN A 80 -13.36 -9.56 -10.70
CA ASN A 80 -14.81 -9.50 -10.65
C ASN A 80 -15.27 -8.10 -10.29
N THR A 81 -15.83 -7.37 -11.25
CA THR A 81 -16.38 -6.04 -11.06
C THR A 81 -17.91 -6.08 -11.00
N PRO A 82 -18.58 -5.03 -10.51
CA PRO A 82 -20.05 -4.95 -10.57
C PRO A 82 -20.62 -5.01 -12.01
N MET A 83 -19.79 -4.75 -13.00
CA MET A 83 -20.16 -4.77 -14.43
C MET A 83 -19.79 -6.10 -15.12
N GLY A 84 -19.24 -7.06 -14.40
CA GLY A 84 -18.81 -8.35 -14.91
C GLY A 84 -17.34 -8.64 -14.65
N GLN A 85 -16.84 -9.68 -15.31
CA GLN A 85 -15.44 -10.07 -15.23
C GLN A 85 -14.60 -9.26 -16.21
N VAL A 86 -13.48 -8.73 -15.71
CA VAL A 86 -12.50 -7.98 -16.52
C VAL A 86 -11.16 -8.69 -16.44
N ASN A 87 -10.56 -8.95 -17.61
CA ASN A 87 -9.20 -9.47 -17.67
C ASN A 87 -8.21 -8.33 -17.48
N MET A 88 -7.43 -8.41 -16.42
CA MET A 88 -6.40 -7.44 -16.06
C MET A 88 -5.05 -7.95 -16.52
N GLN A 89 -4.27 -7.08 -17.16
CA GLN A 89 -2.94 -7.41 -17.70
C GLN A 89 -1.87 -6.48 -17.10
N PRO A 90 -1.48 -6.70 -15.85
CA PRO A 90 -0.42 -5.93 -15.23
C PRO A 90 0.95 -6.31 -15.78
N ILE A 91 1.86 -5.34 -15.77
CA ILE A 91 3.29 -5.62 -15.80
C ILE A 91 3.74 -6.04 -14.40
N VAL A 92 4.62 -7.03 -14.34
CA VAL A 92 5.25 -7.49 -13.11
C VAL A 92 6.63 -6.87 -13.01
N LEU A 93 6.86 -6.17 -11.92
CA LEU A 93 8.14 -5.54 -11.60
C LEU A 93 8.65 -6.13 -10.29
N GLU A 94 9.94 -6.36 -10.20
CA GLU A 94 10.59 -6.71 -8.94
C GLU A 94 11.08 -5.44 -8.25
N GLU A 95 10.58 -5.16 -7.07
CA GLU A 95 10.95 -4.02 -6.24
C GLU A 95 11.84 -4.47 -5.09
N LYS A 96 12.92 -3.70 -4.82
CA LYS A 96 13.83 -3.97 -3.71
C LYS A 96 13.74 -2.87 -2.66
N LEU A 97 13.25 -3.20 -1.47
CA LEU A 97 13.09 -2.27 -0.36
C LEU A 97 13.71 -2.84 0.93
N GLY A 98 14.78 -2.21 1.39
CA GLY A 98 15.56 -2.73 2.51
C GLY A 98 16.22 -4.06 2.15
N VAL A 99 15.95 -5.09 2.95
CA VAL A 99 16.45 -6.46 2.72
C VAL A 99 15.47 -7.31 1.90
N HIS A 100 14.31 -6.79 1.59
CA HIS A 100 13.24 -7.51 0.91
C HIS A 100 13.27 -7.24 -0.60
N THR A 101 13.03 -8.29 -1.37
CA THR A 101 12.80 -8.23 -2.82
C THR A 101 11.49 -8.94 -3.09
N TYR A 102 10.56 -8.30 -3.81
CA TYR A 102 9.21 -8.79 -3.99
C TYR A 102 8.60 -8.29 -5.30
N PRO A 103 7.64 -9.04 -5.89
CA PRO A 103 6.93 -8.59 -7.07
C PRO A 103 5.94 -7.48 -6.72
N VAL A 104 5.81 -6.51 -7.62
CA VAL A 104 4.73 -5.52 -7.63
C VAL A 104 4.04 -5.53 -8.99
N TYR A 105 2.73 -5.35 -8.97
CA TYR A 105 1.89 -5.36 -10.15
C TYR A 105 1.45 -3.94 -10.47
N GLN A 106 1.61 -3.53 -11.73
CA GLN A 106 1.20 -2.22 -12.21
C GLN A 106 0.47 -2.34 -13.56
N LEU A 107 -0.62 -1.61 -13.69
CA LEU A 107 -1.39 -1.50 -14.94
C LEU A 107 -0.85 -0.31 -15.74
N PRO A 108 -0.30 -0.50 -16.94
CA PRO A 108 0.32 0.59 -17.71
C PRO A 108 -0.62 1.77 -17.96
N GLN A 109 -1.92 1.50 -18.11
CA GLN A 109 -2.94 2.51 -18.43
C GLN A 109 -3.51 3.22 -17.20
N ALA A 110 -3.31 2.67 -15.99
CA ALA A 110 -3.82 3.28 -14.77
C ALA A 110 -3.01 4.54 -14.39
N PRO A 111 -3.64 5.57 -13.83
CA PRO A 111 -2.91 6.73 -13.30
C PRO A 111 -2.02 6.30 -12.12
N THR A 112 -1.10 7.17 -11.71
CA THR A 112 -0.22 6.92 -10.56
C THR A 112 -1.02 6.65 -9.28
N PHE A 113 -2.11 7.40 -9.09
CA PHE A 113 -3.16 7.18 -8.10
C PHE A 113 -4.43 7.94 -8.52
N SER A 114 -5.53 7.70 -7.82
CA SER A 114 -6.84 8.33 -8.11
C SER A 114 -7.18 9.35 -7.02
N PRO A 115 -6.96 10.67 -7.24
CA PRO A 115 -7.21 11.70 -6.23
C PRO A 115 -8.65 11.70 -5.70
N GLN A 116 -9.60 11.31 -6.55
CA GLN A 116 -11.04 11.31 -6.23
C GLN A 116 -11.42 10.34 -5.09
N VAL A 117 -10.58 9.33 -4.82
CA VAL A 117 -10.82 8.36 -3.75
C VAL A 117 -9.95 8.59 -2.51
N VAL A 118 -9.09 9.62 -2.55
CA VAL A 118 -8.33 10.04 -1.36
C VAL A 118 -9.30 10.59 -0.32
N ARG A 119 -9.20 10.11 0.92
CA ARG A 119 -10.11 10.55 2.00
C ARG A 119 -9.90 12.03 2.30
N PRO A 120 -10.99 12.80 2.52
CA PRO A 120 -10.87 14.26 2.75
C PRO A 120 -9.93 14.62 3.91
N LYS A 121 -9.89 13.83 4.97
CA LYS A 121 -8.98 14.04 6.11
C LYS A 121 -7.51 14.00 5.69
N VAL A 122 -7.16 13.09 4.76
CA VAL A 122 -5.77 12.93 4.29
C VAL A 122 -5.35 14.13 3.44
N LEU A 123 -6.26 14.67 2.65
CA LEU A 123 -6.02 15.89 1.87
C LEU A 123 -5.83 17.14 2.75
N GLN A 124 -6.40 17.13 3.97
CA GLN A 124 -6.28 18.21 4.94
C GLN A 124 -5.07 18.07 5.87
N GLU A 125 -4.47 16.88 5.93
CA GLU A 125 -3.28 16.64 6.74
C GLU A 125 -2.06 17.32 6.12
N ALA A 126 -1.39 18.19 6.88
CA ALA A 126 -0.16 18.85 6.42
C ALA A 126 1.00 17.90 6.15
N ALA A 127 0.84 16.62 6.52
CA ALA A 127 1.84 15.57 6.31
C ALA A 127 1.95 15.11 4.85
N CYS A 128 0.93 15.35 4.00
CA CYS A 128 0.91 14.94 2.60
C CYS A 128 0.65 16.13 1.67
N GLN A 129 1.32 16.10 0.51
CA GLN A 129 1.12 17.04 -0.59
C GLN A 129 0.86 16.25 -1.87
N TYR A 130 -0.13 16.65 -2.63
CA TYR A 130 -0.57 15.96 -3.85
C TYR A 130 -0.40 16.87 -5.08
N GLU A 131 0.10 16.30 -6.17
CA GLU A 131 0.26 16.95 -7.47
C GLU A 131 -0.64 16.28 -8.51
N GLY A 132 -1.90 16.70 -8.57
CA GLY A 132 -2.88 16.11 -9.48
C GLY A 132 -3.01 14.60 -9.25
N ASN A 133 -2.89 13.83 -10.33
CA ASN A 133 -2.89 12.35 -10.32
C ASN A 133 -1.52 11.74 -10.64
N VAL A 134 -0.47 12.56 -10.65
CA VAL A 134 0.88 12.14 -11.08
C VAL A 134 1.83 11.90 -9.92
N ALA A 135 1.65 12.62 -8.78
CA ALA A 135 2.54 12.46 -7.64
C ALA A 135 1.87 12.82 -6.30
N PHE A 136 2.42 12.25 -5.24
CA PHE A 136 2.24 12.74 -3.88
C PHE A 136 3.55 12.61 -3.09
N THR A 137 3.70 13.45 -2.09
CA THR A 137 4.80 13.39 -1.11
C THR A 137 4.20 13.45 0.27
N CYS A 138 4.60 12.52 1.16
CA CYS A 138 4.14 12.49 2.55
C CYS A 138 5.32 12.37 3.51
N LYS A 139 5.23 13.07 4.64
CA LYS A 139 6.10 12.87 5.81
C LYS A 139 5.39 11.97 6.80
N VAL A 140 5.93 10.78 7.05
CA VAL A 140 5.31 9.81 7.96
C VAL A 140 5.41 10.31 9.40
N PRO A 141 4.30 10.50 10.13
CA PRO A 141 4.33 10.98 11.50
C PRO A 141 4.99 9.98 12.46
N ALA A 142 5.42 10.45 13.62
CA ALA A 142 5.90 9.59 14.71
C ALA A 142 4.80 8.58 15.10
N GLY A 143 5.18 7.33 15.38
CA GLY A 143 4.26 6.26 15.75
C GLY A 143 3.31 5.79 14.63
N HIS A 144 3.61 6.12 13.37
CA HIS A 144 2.81 5.72 12.21
C HIS A 144 3.67 5.10 11.12
N TYR A 145 3.03 4.33 10.25
CA TYR A 145 3.64 3.68 9.09
C TYR A 145 2.88 4.05 7.81
N PHE A 146 3.58 3.96 6.68
CA PHE A 146 2.95 4.06 5.36
C PHE A 146 2.94 2.69 4.71
N ALA A 147 1.75 2.19 4.42
CA ALA A 147 1.53 0.85 3.88
C ALA A 147 1.02 0.91 2.45
N MET A 148 1.53 0.06 1.56
CA MET A 148 1.06 -0.07 0.18
C MET A 148 0.80 -1.54 -0.16
N GLY A 149 -0.19 -1.76 -1.04
CA GLY A 149 -0.40 -3.08 -1.62
C GLY A 149 0.61 -3.38 -2.73
N ASP A 150 1.00 -4.64 -2.87
CA ASP A 150 1.90 -5.08 -3.95
C ASP A 150 1.21 -4.99 -5.32
N ASN A 151 -0.12 -5.19 -5.41
CA ASN A 151 -0.90 -4.81 -6.59
C ASN A 151 -1.21 -3.31 -6.55
N ARG A 152 -0.26 -2.50 -7.02
CA ARG A 152 -0.22 -1.05 -6.87
C ARG A 152 -1.47 -0.34 -7.37
N ASP A 153 -2.01 -0.75 -8.49
CA ASP A 153 -3.13 -0.06 -9.12
C ASP A 153 -4.49 -0.65 -8.73
N ASN A 154 -4.50 -1.74 -7.94
CA ASN A 154 -5.69 -2.37 -7.39
C ASN A 154 -5.57 -2.59 -5.87
N SER A 155 -5.27 -1.53 -5.14
CA SER A 155 -5.12 -1.59 -3.68
C SER A 155 -5.66 -0.33 -3.02
N ASP A 156 -6.59 -0.50 -2.09
CA ASP A 156 -6.96 0.54 -1.12
C ASP A 156 -5.94 0.51 0.02
N ASP A 157 -5.07 1.54 0.08
CA ASP A 157 -3.94 1.59 0.99
C ASP A 157 -3.63 3.03 1.46
N SER A 158 -2.48 3.23 2.11
CA SER A 158 -2.12 4.53 2.72
C SER A 158 -2.14 5.71 1.76
N ARG A 159 -2.07 5.49 0.46
CA ARG A 159 -2.22 6.55 -0.55
C ARG A 159 -3.60 7.22 -0.48
N TYR A 160 -4.59 6.51 0.03
CA TYR A 160 -6.01 6.91 -0.01
C TYR A 160 -6.59 7.24 1.36
N TRP A 161 -6.18 6.53 2.41
CA TRP A 161 -6.72 6.69 3.75
C TRP A 161 -5.70 7.15 4.81
N GLY A 162 -4.41 7.34 4.42
CA GLY A 162 -3.38 7.90 5.28
C GLY A 162 -2.55 6.85 6.02
N PHE A 163 -2.11 7.17 7.22
CA PHE A 163 -1.10 6.39 7.94
C PHE A 163 -1.71 5.31 8.84
N VAL A 164 -0.94 4.22 9.04
CA VAL A 164 -1.27 3.15 9.99
C VAL A 164 -0.66 3.49 11.34
N PRO A 165 -1.46 3.72 12.39
CA PRO A 165 -0.92 3.90 13.74
C PRO A 165 -0.25 2.62 14.24
N ASP A 166 0.82 2.76 15.02
CA ASP A 166 1.55 1.62 15.61
C ASP A 166 0.63 0.70 16.44
N LYS A 167 -0.32 1.29 17.19
CA LYS A 167 -1.32 0.56 17.98
C LYS A 167 -2.24 -0.35 17.16
N ASN A 168 -2.39 -0.08 15.86
CA ASN A 168 -3.25 -0.87 14.98
C ASN A 168 -2.54 -2.11 14.41
N ILE A 169 -1.22 -2.21 14.58
CA ILE A 169 -0.44 -3.34 14.08
C ILE A 169 -0.75 -4.59 14.92
N VAL A 170 -1.14 -5.66 14.22
CA VAL A 170 -1.39 -6.97 14.83
C VAL A 170 -0.12 -7.82 14.80
N GLY A 171 0.59 -7.83 13.67
CA GLY A 171 1.82 -8.60 13.53
C GLY A 171 2.35 -8.67 12.10
N LYS A 172 3.51 -9.35 11.93
CA LYS A 172 4.08 -9.64 10.61
C LYS A 172 3.42 -10.86 10.00
N ALA A 173 3.19 -10.80 8.68
CA ALA A 173 2.82 -11.94 7.86
C ALA A 173 4.09 -12.55 7.23
N PHE A 174 4.14 -13.89 7.16
CA PHE A 174 5.21 -14.67 6.55
C PHE A 174 4.67 -15.57 5.44
#